data_be222b2e8080a62fa41f54fe6935c349
#
_entry.id   be222b2e8080a62fa41f54fe6935c349
#
_cell.length_a   1.000
_cell.length_b   1.000
_cell.length_c   1.000
_cell.angle_alpha   90.00
_cell.angle_beta   90.00
_cell.angle_gamma   90.00
#
_symmetry.space_group_name_H-M   'P 1'
#
loop_
_entity.id
_entity.type
_entity.pdbx_description
1 polymer ?
#
loop_
_entity_poly.entity_id
_entity_poly.type
_entity_poly.pdbx_seq_one_letter_code
_entity_poly.pdbx_strand_id
1 'polypeptide(L)'
;MYQMLPFQFARFPEHDVLMVNECGEFLFLEENRFDSLVRHEFDESSEDFLNLKGKLFVAQDDPEVALQKIAAKYRSRKSFLREFTSLHMMVITLRCNQRCEYCQVSCAEQDAYKYDMPVDVAEKIVDMIFESPTKHPKIEFQGGEPLLNWNVITATVTYAEKKAALLNKNVSFVICTNLIGITEEQLLFCRDHNISVSTSLDCPKTIHDKCRIVRTGGSSYDRFLERLDTSRRILGHDGVDALMTTTAFSLHRLEEVIDEYIRQGMSGIFIRSLNPYGFAAEQANTLGYS
;
A
#
# COMPACT_ATOMS: atom_id res chain seq x y z
N MET A 1 26.37 -36.04 -9.09
CA MET A 1 26.16 -34.86 -9.97
C MET A 1 24.77 -34.30 -9.65
N TYR A 2 24.67 -33.02 -9.30
CA TYR A 2 23.42 -32.38 -8.94
C TYR A 2 22.80 -31.62 -10.12
N GLN A 3 21.52 -31.34 -10.05
CA GLN A 3 20.82 -30.45 -10.94
C GLN A 3 20.40 -29.19 -10.18
N MET A 4 20.55 -28.04 -10.80
CA MET A 4 20.03 -26.78 -10.26
C MET A 4 18.51 -26.71 -10.45
N LEU A 5 17.81 -26.30 -9.40
CA LEU A 5 16.38 -26.03 -9.42
C LEU A 5 16.14 -24.54 -9.71
N PRO A 6 14.93 -24.11 -10.11
CA PRO A 6 14.67 -22.72 -10.44
C PRO A 6 14.91 -21.78 -9.26
N PHE A 7 15.70 -20.72 -9.47
CA PHE A 7 15.91 -19.63 -8.51
C PHE A 7 16.25 -18.32 -9.24
N GLN A 8 16.15 -17.22 -8.52
CA GLN A 8 16.65 -15.91 -8.89
C GLN A 8 17.83 -15.55 -8.00
N PHE A 9 18.70 -14.65 -8.46
CA PHE A 9 19.83 -14.19 -7.65
C PHE A 9 20.14 -12.72 -7.87
N ALA A 10 20.77 -12.10 -6.85
CA ALA A 10 21.32 -10.77 -6.90
C ALA A 10 22.72 -10.75 -6.30
N ARG A 11 23.67 -10.04 -6.95
CA ARG A 11 25.02 -9.83 -6.42
C ARG A 11 25.06 -8.55 -5.61
N PHE A 12 25.67 -8.61 -4.43
CA PHE A 12 25.89 -7.47 -3.55
C PHE A 12 27.34 -7.00 -3.60
N PRO A 13 27.62 -5.71 -3.31
CA PRO A 13 28.97 -5.14 -3.42
C PRO A 13 30.02 -5.80 -2.52
N GLU A 14 29.63 -6.48 -1.45
CA GLU A 14 30.49 -7.13 -0.47
C GLU A 14 30.80 -8.60 -0.82
N HIS A 15 30.71 -8.96 -2.09
CA HIS A 15 30.99 -10.29 -2.64
C HIS A 15 30.04 -11.41 -2.25
N ASP A 16 28.87 -11.09 -1.73
CA ASP A 16 27.82 -12.06 -1.46
C ASP A 16 26.79 -12.11 -2.60
N VAL A 17 26.30 -13.31 -2.88
CA VAL A 17 25.19 -13.55 -3.81
C VAL A 17 23.99 -14.03 -3.03
N LEU A 18 22.93 -13.25 -3.02
CA LEU A 18 21.62 -13.67 -2.54
C LEU A 18 20.96 -14.57 -3.58
N MET A 19 20.55 -15.75 -3.18
CA MET A 19 19.72 -16.66 -3.97
C MET A 19 18.33 -16.75 -3.34
N VAL A 20 17.28 -16.71 -4.16
CA VAL A 20 15.88 -16.84 -3.73
C VAL A 20 15.15 -17.76 -4.69
N ASN A 21 14.39 -18.72 -4.18
CA ASN A 21 13.58 -19.60 -5.02
C ASN A 21 12.08 -19.30 -4.93
N GLU A 22 11.30 -19.94 -5.78
CA GLU A 22 9.83 -19.73 -5.86
C GLU A 22 9.08 -20.12 -4.58
N CYS A 23 9.67 -20.97 -3.72
CA CYS A 23 9.11 -21.28 -2.40
C CYS A 23 9.33 -20.15 -1.38
N GLY A 24 10.20 -19.17 -1.69
CA GLY A 24 10.64 -18.11 -0.80
C GLY A 24 11.74 -18.53 0.18
N GLU A 25 12.39 -19.65 -0.07
CA GLU A 25 13.64 -19.96 0.59
C GLU A 25 14.74 -19.06 0.04
N PHE A 26 15.64 -18.60 0.89
CA PHE A 26 16.76 -17.78 0.49
C PHE A 26 18.05 -18.22 1.21
N LEU A 27 19.16 -17.87 0.61
CA LEU A 27 20.47 -17.99 1.25
C LEU A 27 21.46 -17.01 0.59
N PHE A 28 22.51 -16.70 1.33
CA PHE A 28 23.66 -15.96 0.84
C PHE A 28 24.81 -16.96 0.60
N LEU A 29 25.47 -16.83 -0.53
CA LEU A 29 26.72 -17.53 -0.84
C LEU A 29 27.80 -16.52 -1.20
N GLU A 30 29.03 -16.79 -0.81
CA GLU A 30 30.19 -16.08 -1.35
C GLU A 30 30.24 -16.23 -2.88
N GLU A 31 30.67 -15.20 -3.59
CA GLU A 31 30.64 -15.16 -5.06
C GLU A 31 31.40 -16.33 -5.70
N ASN A 32 32.58 -16.69 -5.15
CA ASN A 32 33.36 -17.83 -5.61
C ASN A 32 32.60 -19.16 -5.48
N ARG A 33 31.84 -19.34 -4.40
CA ARG A 33 31.02 -20.53 -4.16
C ARG A 33 29.81 -20.57 -5.09
N PHE A 34 29.18 -19.43 -5.31
CA PHE A 34 28.11 -19.32 -6.29
C PHE A 34 28.60 -19.69 -7.70
N ASP A 35 29.76 -19.17 -8.11
CA ASP A 35 30.35 -19.50 -9.41
C ASP A 35 30.68 -21.00 -9.54
N SER A 36 31.19 -21.64 -8.47
CA SER A 36 31.40 -23.08 -8.44
C SER A 36 30.09 -23.86 -8.55
N LEU A 37 29.01 -23.36 -7.92
CA LEU A 37 27.67 -23.94 -8.02
C LEU A 37 27.17 -23.92 -9.48
N VAL A 38 27.29 -22.78 -10.13
CA VAL A 38 26.82 -22.60 -11.52
C VAL A 38 27.66 -23.44 -12.52
N ARG A 39 28.95 -23.64 -12.24
CA ARG A 39 29.82 -24.47 -13.06
C ARG A 39 29.71 -25.97 -12.79
N HIS A 40 28.86 -26.39 -11.85
CA HIS A 40 28.75 -27.78 -11.39
C HIS A 40 30.04 -28.35 -10.75
N GLU A 41 30.85 -27.47 -10.15
CA GLU A 41 32.10 -27.76 -9.46
C GLU A 41 31.96 -27.68 -7.92
N PHE A 42 30.76 -27.59 -7.41
CA PHE A 42 30.49 -27.44 -5.98
C PHE A 42 30.73 -28.76 -5.24
N ASP A 43 31.35 -28.69 -4.06
CA ASP A 43 31.58 -29.86 -3.21
C ASP A 43 30.27 -30.40 -2.63
N GLU A 44 29.80 -31.52 -3.18
CA GLU A 44 28.54 -32.18 -2.80
C GLU A 44 28.57 -32.78 -1.37
N SER A 45 29.76 -32.85 -0.72
CA SER A 45 29.87 -33.28 0.67
C SER A 45 29.84 -32.13 1.70
N SER A 46 29.90 -30.89 1.24
CA SER A 46 29.95 -29.72 2.11
C SER A 46 28.64 -29.45 2.82
N GLU A 47 28.71 -28.78 3.99
CA GLU A 47 27.55 -28.33 4.75
C GLU A 47 26.70 -27.38 3.92
N ASP A 48 27.33 -26.48 3.15
CA ASP A 48 26.61 -25.56 2.27
C ASP A 48 25.82 -26.26 1.16
N PHE A 49 26.37 -27.40 0.64
CA PHE A 49 25.61 -28.17 -0.33
C PHE A 49 24.37 -28.83 0.31
N LEU A 50 24.50 -29.32 1.53
CA LEU A 50 23.35 -29.85 2.28
C LEU A 50 22.29 -28.76 2.53
N ASN A 51 22.72 -27.53 2.81
CA ASN A 51 21.85 -26.38 2.97
C ASN A 51 21.15 -26.00 1.64
N LEU A 52 21.90 -25.96 0.53
CA LEU A 52 21.34 -25.75 -0.82
C LEU A 52 20.27 -26.80 -1.17
N LYS A 53 20.56 -28.08 -0.88
CA LYS A 53 19.63 -29.19 -1.10
C LYS A 53 18.40 -29.10 -0.18
N GLY A 54 18.60 -28.81 1.10
CA GLY A 54 17.53 -28.66 2.08
C GLY A 54 16.57 -27.52 1.75
N LYS A 55 17.10 -26.43 1.21
CA LYS A 55 16.33 -25.27 0.75
C LYS A 55 15.83 -25.37 -0.70
N LEU A 56 16.02 -26.51 -1.37
CA LEU A 56 15.53 -26.76 -2.72
C LEU A 56 16.13 -25.81 -3.80
N PHE A 57 17.43 -25.55 -3.71
CA PHE A 57 18.19 -24.89 -4.78
C PHE A 57 18.84 -25.89 -5.71
N VAL A 58 19.12 -27.10 -5.21
CA VAL A 58 19.69 -28.21 -5.97
C VAL A 58 18.97 -29.52 -5.66
N ALA A 59 19.02 -30.47 -6.62
CA ALA A 59 18.59 -31.84 -6.45
C ALA A 59 19.73 -32.79 -6.86
N GLN A 60 20.03 -33.81 -6.04
CA GLN A 60 20.98 -34.88 -6.37
C GLN A 60 20.30 -36.11 -6.97
N ASP A 61 19.05 -36.33 -6.53
CA ASP A 61 18.23 -37.44 -6.95
C ASP A 61 17.27 -37.00 -8.09
N ASP A 62 16.12 -37.63 -8.18
CA ASP A 62 15.10 -37.27 -9.15
C ASP A 62 14.64 -35.80 -8.97
N PRO A 63 14.96 -34.89 -9.92
CA PRO A 63 14.59 -33.48 -9.85
C PRO A 63 13.08 -33.28 -9.86
N GLU A 64 12.32 -34.24 -10.41
CA GLU A 64 10.84 -34.17 -10.43
C GLU A 64 10.25 -34.15 -9.01
N VAL A 65 10.80 -34.97 -8.11
CA VAL A 65 10.40 -34.99 -6.69
C VAL A 65 10.68 -33.65 -6.02
N ALA A 66 11.83 -33.03 -6.31
CA ALA A 66 12.17 -31.72 -5.77
C ALA A 66 11.25 -30.62 -6.34
N LEU A 67 10.96 -30.65 -7.64
CA LEU A 67 10.02 -29.71 -8.29
C LEU A 67 8.60 -29.86 -7.74
N GLN A 68 8.13 -31.09 -7.47
CA GLN A 68 6.82 -31.29 -6.84
C GLN A 68 6.77 -30.72 -5.42
N LYS A 69 7.87 -30.82 -4.64
CA LYS A 69 7.96 -30.17 -3.33
C LYS A 69 7.91 -28.64 -3.44
N ILE A 70 8.63 -28.06 -4.41
CA ILE A 70 8.58 -26.63 -4.72
C ILE A 70 7.15 -26.22 -5.08
N ALA A 71 6.51 -26.94 -6.00
CA ALA A 71 5.15 -26.67 -6.44
C ALA A 71 4.12 -26.75 -5.28
N ALA A 72 4.28 -27.73 -4.38
CA ALA A 72 3.43 -27.85 -3.21
C ALA A 72 3.59 -26.67 -2.23
N LYS A 73 4.84 -26.31 -1.90
CA LYS A 73 5.14 -25.13 -1.06
C LYS A 73 4.64 -23.85 -1.71
N TYR A 74 4.86 -23.66 -3.01
CA TYR A 74 4.41 -22.51 -3.77
C TYR A 74 2.88 -22.37 -3.73
N ARG A 75 2.13 -23.46 -3.99
CA ARG A 75 0.67 -23.46 -3.92
C ARG A 75 0.15 -23.11 -2.53
N SER A 76 0.79 -23.63 -1.47
CA SER A 76 0.43 -23.29 -0.09
C SER A 76 0.69 -21.82 0.21
N ARG A 77 1.86 -21.30 -0.17
CA ARG A 77 2.23 -19.89 0.02
C ARG A 77 1.29 -18.94 -0.74
N LYS A 78 0.82 -19.34 -1.93
CA LYS A 78 -0.06 -18.55 -2.79
C LYS A 78 -1.54 -18.92 -2.63
N SER A 79 -1.91 -19.70 -1.60
CA SER A 79 -3.30 -20.16 -1.41
C SER A 79 -4.30 -19.01 -1.27
N PHE A 80 -3.89 -17.85 -0.74
CA PHE A 80 -4.70 -16.64 -0.63
C PHE A 80 -5.19 -16.12 -2.00
N LEU A 81 -4.50 -16.43 -3.11
CA LEU A 81 -4.95 -16.04 -4.45
C LEU A 81 -6.27 -16.71 -4.86
N ARG A 82 -6.67 -17.80 -4.20
CA ARG A 82 -7.97 -18.45 -4.44
C ARG A 82 -9.15 -17.59 -3.99
N GLU A 83 -8.91 -16.71 -3.04
CA GLU A 83 -9.93 -15.77 -2.57
C GLU A 83 -10.00 -14.52 -3.44
N PHE A 84 -9.14 -14.45 -4.47
CA PHE A 84 -9.00 -13.28 -5.33
C PHE A 84 -8.59 -12.03 -4.53
N THR A 85 -8.88 -10.82 -5.05
CA THR A 85 -8.59 -9.59 -4.29
C THR A 85 -9.66 -9.30 -3.26
N SER A 86 -9.25 -8.89 -2.06
CA SER A 86 -10.15 -8.36 -1.05
C SER A 86 -10.21 -6.83 -1.05
N LEU A 87 -9.14 -6.15 -1.49
CA LEU A 87 -9.07 -4.69 -1.55
C LEU A 87 -9.51 -4.17 -2.91
N HIS A 88 -10.47 -3.26 -2.90
CA HIS A 88 -11.00 -2.57 -4.07
C HIS A 88 -10.93 -1.06 -3.85
N MET A 89 -10.12 -0.37 -4.64
CA MET A 89 -9.97 1.09 -4.59
C MET A 89 -10.94 1.74 -5.56
N MET A 90 -11.81 2.61 -5.04
CA MET A 90 -12.76 3.40 -5.81
C MET A 90 -12.29 4.86 -5.88
N VAL A 91 -11.85 5.29 -7.04
CA VAL A 91 -11.51 6.70 -7.32
C VAL A 91 -12.80 7.43 -7.66
N ILE A 92 -13.44 8.02 -6.65
CA ILE A 92 -14.80 8.57 -6.78
C ILE A 92 -14.86 10.03 -7.25
N THR A 93 -13.73 10.72 -7.25
CA THR A 93 -13.55 12.05 -7.83
C THR A 93 -12.09 12.37 -8.06
N LEU A 94 -11.77 13.25 -9.02
CA LEU A 94 -10.44 13.84 -9.12
C LEU A 94 -10.37 15.26 -8.53
N ARG A 95 -11.51 15.81 -8.11
CA ARG A 95 -11.54 17.13 -7.44
C ARG A 95 -10.75 17.07 -6.13
N CYS A 96 -10.01 18.14 -5.82
CA CYS A 96 -9.25 18.24 -4.58
C CYS A 96 -9.19 19.69 -4.09
N ASN A 97 -9.24 19.89 -2.79
CA ASN A 97 -9.04 21.16 -2.11
C ASN A 97 -7.55 21.48 -1.89
N GLN A 98 -6.67 20.52 -2.22
CA GLN A 98 -5.21 20.68 -2.26
C GLN A 98 -4.67 20.51 -3.69
N ARG A 99 -3.41 20.95 -3.88
CA ARG A 99 -2.61 20.69 -5.07
C ARG A 99 -1.23 20.22 -4.61
N CYS A 100 -1.15 18.93 -4.24
CA CYS A 100 0.13 18.35 -3.81
C CYS A 100 1.09 18.25 -4.99
N GLU A 101 2.37 18.62 -4.78
CA GLU A 101 3.39 18.60 -5.84
C GLU A 101 3.65 17.19 -6.39
N TYR A 102 3.47 16.17 -5.56
CA TYR A 102 3.66 14.76 -5.93
C TYR A 102 2.34 14.02 -6.23
N CYS A 103 1.25 14.73 -6.52
CA CYS A 103 -0.04 14.09 -6.75
C CYS A 103 0.02 13.08 -7.91
N GLN A 104 -0.11 11.80 -7.61
CA GLN A 104 -0.04 10.72 -8.60
C GLN A 104 -1.26 10.67 -9.53
N VAL A 105 -2.39 11.27 -9.13
CA VAL A 105 -3.64 11.26 -9.90
C VAL A 105 -3.87 12.55 -10.68
N SER A 106 -2.96 13.54 -10.61
CA SER A 106 -3.12 14.85 -11.25
C SER A 106 -4.48 15.47 -10.91
N CYS A 107 -4.69 15.76 -9.62
CA CYS A 107 -5.98 16.22 -9.11
C CYS A 107 -6.52 17.45 -9.85
N ALA A 108 -7.83 17.47 -10.04
CA ALA A 108 -8.57 18.56 -10.67
C ALA A 108 -8.91 19.69 -9.69
N GLU A 109 -9.38 20.83 -10.24
CA GLU A 109 -9.91 21.93 -9.46
C GLU A 109 -11.15 21.51 -8.66
N GLN A 110 -11.41 22.20 -7.56
CA GLN A 110 -12.45 21.84 -6.61
C GLN A 110 -13.87 21.91 -7.19
N ASP A 111 -14.10 22.72 -8.20
CA ASP A 111 -15.36 22.90 -8.91
C ASP A 111 -15.48 22.08 -10.21
N ALA A 112 -14.53 21.24 -10.50
CA ALA A 112 -14.52 20.41 -11.72
C ALA A 112 -15.41 19.16 -11.59
N TYR A 113 -16.71 19.34 -11.35
CA TYR A 113 -17.69 18.27 -11.08
C TYR A 113 -17.81 17.21 -12.17
N LYS A 114 -17.33 17.46 -13.38
CA LYS A 114 -17.28 16.46 -14.45
C LYS A 114 -16.42 15.23 -14.13
N TYR A 115 -15.60 15.32 -13.08
CA TYR A 115 -14.76 14.23 -12.60
C TYR A 115 -15.37 13.47 -11.41
N ASP A 116 -16.61 13.77 -11.05
CA ASP A 116 -17.31 13.04 -10.01
C ASP A 116 -17.90 11.74 -10.56
N MET A 117 -17.71 10.66 -9.84
CA MET A 117 -18.39 9.40 -10.12
C MET A 117 -19.88 9.54 -9.80
N PRO A 118 -20.79 9.17 -10.70
CA PRO A 118 -22.21 9.08 -10.40
C PRO A 118 -22.54 7.90 -9.47
N VAL A 119 -23.64 8.01 -8.71
CA VAL A 119 -24.07 6.97 -7.77
C VAL A 119 -24.36 5.65 -8.48
N ASP A 120 -25.02 5.66 -9.64
CA ASP A 120 -25.35 4.45 -10.39
C ASP A 120 -24.11 3.70 -10.89
N VAL A 121 -23.02 4.41 -11.16
CA VAL A 121 -21.72 3.81 -11.49
C VAL A 121 -21.11 3.16 -10.24
N ALA A 122 -21.16 3.84 -9.10
CA ALA A 122 -20.65 3.29 -7.85
C ALA A 122 -21.39 2.02 -7.42
N GLU A 123 -22.71 1.96 -7.58
CA GLU A 123 -23.51 0.75 -7.30
C GLU A 123 -23.12 -0.41 -8.21
N LYS A 124 -22.91 -0.19 -9.50
CA LYS A 124 -22.41 -1.22 -10.44
C LYS A 124 -21.02 -1.72 -10.05
N ILE A 125 -20.14 -0.85 -9.57
CA ILE A 125 -18.82 -1.24 -9.06
C ILE A 125 -18.97 -2.13 -7.81
N VAL A 126 -19.88 -1.78 -6.89
CA VAL A 126 -20.19 -2.62 -5.73
C VAL A 126 -20.68 -4.00 -6.19
N ASP A 127 -21.52 -4.07 -7.20
CA ASP A 127 -21.99 -5.35 -7.76
C ASP A 127 -20.82 -6.21 -8.22
N MET A 128 -19.86 -5.65 -8.96
CA MET A 128 -18.65 -6.34 -9.39
C MET A 128 -17.75 -6.76 -8.21
N ILE A 129 -17.59 -5.90 -7.20
CA ILE A 129 -16.81 -6.22 -6.00
C ILE A 129 -17.37 -7.46 -5.30
N PHE A 130 -18.67 -7.57 -5.22
CA PHE A 130 -19.32 -8.68 -4.53
C PHE A 130 -19.35 -10.00 -5.35
N GLU A 131 -18.97 -10.00 -6.62
CA GLU A 131 -18.66 -11.21 -7.40
C GLU A 131 -17.36 -11.88 -6.94
N SER A 132 -16.43 -11.13 -6.29
CA SER A 132 -15.23 -11.71 -5.71
C SER A 132 -15.57 -12.83 -4.72
N PRO A 133 -14.85 -13.97 -4.74
CA PRO A 133 -15.09 -15.07 -3.79
C PRO A 133 -14.75 -14.72 -2.34
N THR A 134 -14.01 -13.64 -2.09
CA THR A 134 -13.63 -13.23 -0.72
C THR A 134 -14.87 -13.06 0.18
N LYS A 135 -14.72 -13.47 1.43
CA LYS A 135 -15.73 -13.22 2.48
C LYS A 135 -15.61 -11.85 3.12
N HIS A 136 -14.47 -11.17 2.89
CA HIS A 136 -14.11 -9.90 3.53
C HIS A 136 -13.68 -8.85 2.50
N PRO A 137 -14.60 -8.40 1.60
CA PRO A 137 -14.25 -7.31 0.69
C PRO A 137 -13.99 -6.03 1.47
N LYS A 138 -12.95 -5.29 1.07
CA LYS A 138 -12.61 -3.97 1.59
C LYS A 138 -12.76 -2.96 0.46
N ILE A 139 -13.55 -1.93 0.68
CA ILE A 139 -13.74 -0.81 -0.24
C ILE A 139 -12.97 0.39 0.29
N GLU A 140 -12.05 0.89 -0.50
CA GLU A 140 -11.25 2.06 -0.18
C GLU A 140 -11.63 3.22 -1.10
N PHE A 141 -12.18 4.28 -0.51
CA PHE A 141 -12.52 5.49 -1.25
C PHE A 141 -11.28 6.35 -1.43
N GLN A 142 -10.92 6.56 -2.67
CA GLN A 142 -9.81 7.39 -3.09
C GLN A 142 -10.25 8.46 -4.09
N GLY A 143 -9.27 9.28 -4.51
CA GLY A 143 -9.49 10.26 -5.55
C GLY A 143 -8.48 11.40 -5.50
N GLY A 144 -8.94 12.62 -5.82
CA GLY A 144 -8.31 13.83 -5.35
C GLY A 144 -8.55 13.98 -3.85
N GLU A 145 -9.75 14.47 -3.49
CA GLU A 145 -10.25 14.46 -2.11
C GLU A 145 -11.65 13.81 -2.11
N PRO A 146 -11.80 12.56 -1.65
CA PRO A 146 -13.05 11.82 -1.76
C PRO A 146 -14.21 12.47 -0.99
N LEU A 147 -13.93 13.21 0.08
CA LEU A 147 -14.98 13.93 0.84
C LEU A 147 -15.74 14.96 0.00
N LEU A 148 -15.18 15.40 -1.13
CA LEU A 148 -15.88 16.32 -2.06
C LEU A 148 -17.01 15.64 -2.85
N ASN A 149 -17.05 14.31 -2.88
CA ASN A 149 -18.14 13.53 -3.46
C ASN A 149 -18.83 12.66 -2.40
N TRP A 150 -19.18 13.29 -1.29
CA TRP A 150 -19.72 12.62 -0.11
C TRP A 150 -20.98 11.81 -0.36
N ASN A 151 -21.85 12.30 -1.24
CA ASN A 151 -23.08 11.60 -1.62
C ASN A 151 -22.79 10.18 -2.19
N VAL A 152 -21.71 10.02 -2.96
CA VAL A 152 -21.32 8.71 -3.48
C VAL A 152 -20.77 7.80 -2.38
N ILE A 153 -20.03 8.35 -1.40
CA ILE A 153 -19.56 7.55 -0.25
C ILE A 153 -20.76 6.98 0.51
N THR A 154 -21.71 7.83 0.90
CA THR A 154 -22.88 7.41 1.69
C THR A 154 -23.75 6.39 0.95
N ALA A 155 -24.01 6.64 -0.34
CA ALA A 155 -24.76 5.70 -1.19
C ALA A 155 -24.05 4.35 -1.31
N THR A 156 -22.73 4.37 -1.59
CA THR A 156 -21.91 3.15 -1.73
C THR A 156 -21.89 2.33 -0.45
N VAL A 157 -21.66 2.96 0.70
CA VAL A 157 -21.62 2.28 2.00
C VAL A 157 -22.96 1.61 2.29
N THR A 158 -24.06 2.38 2.19
CA THR A 158 -25.41 1.86 2.44
C THR A 158 -25.78 0.71 1.50
N TYR A 159 -25.41 0.81 0.21
CA TYR A 159 -25.68 -0.24 -0.77
C TYR A 159 -24.83 -1.50 -0.51
N ALA A 160 -23.53 -1.31 -0.23
CA ALA A 160 -22.60 -2.41 0.03
C ALA A 160 -22.97 -3.18 1.31
N GLU A 161 -23.36 -2.50 2.39
CA GLU A 161 -23.81 -3.14 3.63
C GLU A 161 -25.04 -4.01 3.43
N LYS A 162 -26.04 -3.51 2.69
CA LYS A 162 -27.25 -4.29 2.34
C LYS A 162 -26.88 -5.54 1.55
N LYS A 163 -25.97 -5.39 0.57
CA LYS A 163 -25.53 -6.50 -0.28
C LYS A 163 -24.69 -7.51 0.51
N ALA A 164 -23.83 -7.05 1.40
CA ALA A 164 -23.03 -7.87 2.31
C ALA A 164 -23.92 -8.77 3.19
N ALA A 165 -24.96 -8.18 3.77
CA ALA A 165 -25.93 -8.93 4.58
C ALA A 165 -26.64 -10.02 3.77
N LEU A 166 -27.06 -9.72 2.53
CA LEU A 166 -27.72 -10.70 1.65
C LEU A 166 -26.81 -11.87 1.24
N LEU A 167 -25.51 -11.60 1.05
CA LEU A 167 -24.51 -12.58 0.57
C LEU A 167 -23.71 -13.23 1.71
N ASN A 168 -24.03 -12.92 2.96
CA ASN A 168 -23.28 -13.37 4.14
C ASN A 168 -21.76 -13.10 4.02
N LYS A 169 -21.43 -11.85 3.68
CA LYS A 169 -20.07 -11.31 3.62
C LYS A 169 -19.88 -10.19 4.63
N ASN A 170 -18.65 -9.93 5.02
CA ASN A 170 -18.27 -8.82 5.93
C ASN A 170 -17.53 -7.77 5.13
N VAL A 171 -18.20 -6.69 4.75
CA VAL A 171 -17.58 -5.56 4.05
C VAL A 171 -16.93 -4.60 5.07
N SER A 172 -15.76 -4.05 4.72
CA SER A 172 -15.11 -2.98 5.48
C SER A 172 -14.78 -1.81 4.57
N PHE A 173 -14.69 -0.62 5.17
CA PHE A 173 -14.51 0.62 4.42
C PHE A 173 -13.32 1.42 4.95
N VAL A 174 -12.63 2.10 4.02
CA VAL A 174 -11.58 3.07 4.33
C VAL A 174 -11.80 4.31 3.48
N ILE A 175 -11.63 5.50 4.06
CA ILE A 175 -11.59 6.76 3.33
C ILE A 175 -10.16 7.29 3.38
N CYS A 176 -9.53 7.45 2.19
CA CYS A 176 -8.22 8.08 2.06
C CYS A 176 -8.39 9.58 1.82
N THR A 177 -8.25 10.38 2.86
CA THR A 177 -8.51 11.82 2.83
C THR A 177 -7.33 12.64 3.32
N ASN A 178 -7.18 13.87 2.83
CA ASN A 178 -6.24 14.83 3.39
C ASN A 178 -6.69 15.41 4.74
N LEU A 179 -7.88 15.06 5.19
CA LEU A 179 -8.51 15.40 6.46
C LEU A 179 -8.95 16.88 6.61
N ILE A 180 -8.33 17.82 5.94
CA ILE A 180 -8.51 19.26 6.20
C ILE A 180 -9.95 19.80 5.95
N GLY A 181 -10.78 19.04 5.25
CA GLY A 181 -12.17 19.42 4.94
C GLY A 181 -13.23 18.56 5.64
N ILE A 182 -12.82 17.61 6.50
CA ILE A 182 -13.76 16.69 7.14
C ILE A 182 -14.67 17.42 8.14
N THR A 183 -15.95 17.09 8.14
CA THR A 183 -16.93 17.63 9.07
C THR A 183 -17.26 16.66 10.20
N GLU A 184 -17.80 17.16 11.31
CA GLU A 184 -18.24 16.26 12.41
C GLU A 184 -19.37 15.33 11.97
N GLU A 185 -20.27 15.76 11.09
CA GLU A 185 -21.34 14.92 10.53
C GLU A 185 -20.74 13.74 9.73
N GLN A 186 -19.71 13.99 8.92
CA GLN A 186 -19.00 12.96 8.16
C GLN A 186 -18.28 11.99 9.10
N LEU A 187 -17.67 12.49 10.18
CA LEU A 187 -17.01 11.65 11.18
C LEU A 187 -18.01 10.79 11.96
N LEU A 188 -19.19 11.32 12.29
CA LEU A 188 -20.25 10.55 12.94
C LEU A 188 -20.73 9.41 12.02
N PHE A 189 -20.93 9.70 10.73
CA PHE A 189 -21.24 8.65 9.75
C PHE A 189 -20.15 7.60 9.67
N CYS A 190 -18.86 8.00 9.64
CA CYS A 190 -17.75 7.06 9.64
C CYS A 190 -17.78 6.16 10.88
N ARG A 191 -18.04 6.71 12.06
CA ARG A 191 -18.17 5.95 13.30
C ARG A 191 -19.31 4.94 13.23
N ASP A 192 -20.49 5.37 12.81
CA ASP A 192 -21.72 4.58 12.81
C ASP A 192 -21.67 3.43 11.81
N HIS A 193 -20.84 3.55 10.75
CA HIS A 193 -20.60 2.53 9.72
C HIS A 193 -19.22 1.85 9.81
N ASN A 194 -18.48 2.02 10.92
CA ASN A 194 -17.14 1.45 11.11
C ASN A 194 -16.18 1.73 9.95
N ILE A 195 -16.18 2.95 9.44
CA ILE A 195 -15.29 3.38 8.36
C ILE A 195 -13.99 3.89 8.97
N SER A 196 -12.85 3.26 8.63
CA SER A 196 -11.53 3.74 9.01
C SER A 196 -11.12 4.95 8.17
N VAL A 197 -10.39 5.87 8.76
CA VAL A 197 -9.85 7.03 8.06
C VAL A 197 -8.34 6.87 7.89
N SER A 198 -7.87 6.85 6.65
CA SER A 198 -6.45 6.90 6.31
C SER A 198 -6.13 8.30 5.81
N THR A 199 -5.19 8.96 6.47
CA THR A 199 -4.80 10.32 6.11
C THR A 199 -3.33 10.42 5.74
N SER A 200 -2.84 11.62 5.52
CA SER A 200 -1.46 11.84 5.08
C SER A 200 -0.77 12.88 5.94
N LEU A 201 0.42 12.54 6.40
CA LEU A 201 1.25 13.42 7.22
C LEU A 201 2.71 13.34 6.77
N ASP A 202 3.17 14.31 5.98
CA ASP A 202 4.53 14.34 5.41
C ASP A 202 5.50 15.17 6.27
N CYS A 203 5.38 15.12 7.56
CA CYS A 203 6.13 15.95 8.51
C CYS A 203 7.66 16.06 8.24
N PRO A 204 8.30 17.05 8.82
CA PRO A 204 7.74 18.11 9.69
C PRO A 204 6.89 19.14 8.92
N LYS A 205 6.26 20.07 9.66
CA LYS A 205 5.35 21.10 9.09
C LYS A 205 5.88 21.76 7.82
N THR A 206 7.16 22.11 7.80
CA THR A 206 7.78 22.79 6.65
C THR A 206 7.76 21.96 5.37
N ILE A 207 7.87 20.62 5.48
CA ILE A 207 7.78 19.69 4.35
C ILE A 207 6.32 19.49 4.00
N HIS A 208 5.46 19.27 4.98
CA HIS A 208 4.05 19.07 4.76
C HIS A 208 3.40 20.23 4.00
N ASP A 209 3.60 21.47 4.48
CA ASP A 209 3.04 22.66 3.84
C ASP A 209 3.63 22.92 2.44
N LYS A 210 4.93 22.59 2.24
CA LYS A 210 5.60 22.70 0.95
C LYS A 210 5.02 21.72 -0.08
N CYS A 211 4.81 20.48 0.31
CA CYS A 211 4.37 19.42 -0.60
C CYS A 211 2.84 19.40 -0.79
N ARG A 212 2.07 19.80 0.22
CA ARG A 212 0.59 19.73 0.24
C ARG A 212 -0.04 21.10 0.27
N ILE A 213 0.05 21.78 -0.86
CA ILE A 213 -0.44 23.16 -1.01
C ILE A 213 -1.97 23.21 -0.96
N VAL A 214 -2.52 23.98 -0.03
CA VAL A 214 -3.96 24.24 0.04
C VAL A 214 -4.34 25.29 -1.01
N ARG A 215 -5.34 25.01 -1.87
CA ARG A 215 -5.74 25.91 -2.95
C ARG A 215 -6.21 27.28 -2.47
N THR A 216 -6.83 27.33 -1.28
CA THR A 216 -7.27 28.60 -0.66
C THR A 216 -6.17 29.28 0.17
N GLY A 217 -4.96 28.74 0.15
CA GLY A 217 -3.83 29.24 0.94
C GLY A 217 -3.87 28.80 2.41
N GLY A 218 -2.82 29.19 3.15
CA GLY A 218 -2.64 28.83 4.55
C GLY A 218 -1.94 27.48 4.74
N SER A 219 -1.66 27.15 5.99
CA SER A 219 -0.97 25.91 6.35
C SER A 219 -1.90 24.70 6.24
N SER A 220 -1.51 23.72 5.46
CA SER A 220 -2.18 22.41 5.40
C SER A 220 -1.93 21.61 6.67
N TYR A 221 -0.75 21.73 7.24
CA TYR A 221 -0.37 21.06 8.48
C TYR A 221 -1.21 21.51 9.68
N ASP A 222 -1.39 22.82 9.86
CA ASP A 222 -2.18 23.34 11.00
C ASP A 222 -3.65 22.91 10.90
N ARG A 223 -4.23 22.96 9.69
CA ARG A 223 -5.60 22.46 9.44
C ARG A 223 -5.71 20.96 9.68
N PHE A 224 -4.70 20.22 9.27
CA PHE A 224 -4.61 18.76 9.53
C PHE A 224 -4.67 18.47 11.02
N LEU A 225 -3.85 19.14 11.85
CA LEU A 225 -3.81 18.91 13.29
C LEU A 225 -5.14 19.20 13.97
N GLU A 226 -5.79 20.32 13.60
CA GLU A 226 -7.11 20.68 14.12
C GLU A 226 -8.13 19.57 13.83
N ARG A 227 -8.12 19.01 12.62
CA ARG A 227 -9.05 17.96 12.21
C ARG A 227 -8.68 16.59 12.74
N LEU A 228 -7.40 16.31 12.94
CA LEU A 228 -6.94 15.07 13.58
C LEU A 228 -7.47 14.96 15.00
N ASP A 229 -7.38 16.04 15.80
CA ASP A 229 -7.93 16.08 17.17
C ASP A 229 -9.44 15.80 17.17
N THR A 230 -10.20 16.51 16.31
CA THR A 230 -11.64 16.28 16.18
C THR A 230 -11.97 14.85 15.74
N SER A 231 -11.23 14.32 14.79
CA SER A 231 -11.45 12.96 14.27
C SER A 231 -11.21 11.90 15.36
N ARG A 232 -10.14 12.03 16.12
CA ARG A 232 -9.83 11.12 17.23
C ARG A 232 -10.86 11.17 18.36
N ARG A 233 -11.38 12.34 18.66
CA ARG A 233 -12.46 12.50 19.66
C ARG A 233 -13.72 11.72 19.27
N ILE A 234 -14.02 11.59 17.98
CA ILE A 234 -15.26 10.96 17.48
C ILE A 234 -15.03 9.48 17.12
N LEU A 235 -13.91 9.15 16.45
CA LEU A 235 -13.62 7.82 15.95
C LEU A 235 -12.80 6.97 16.92
N GLY A 236 -12.27 7.57 18.00
CA GLY A 236 -11.23 6.95 18.84
C GLY A 236 -9.83 7.16 18.26
N HIS A 237 -8.84 6.92 19.12
CA HIS A 237 -7.43 7.16 18.79
C HIS A 237 -6.98 6.34 17.56
N ASP A 238 -7.38 5.08 17.50
CA ASP A 238 -7.00 4.10 16.47
C ASP A 238 -7.90 4.16 15.22
N GLY A 239 -8.88 5.07 15.19
CA GLY A 239 -9.78 5.27 14.06
C GLY A 239 -9.17 6.08 12.90
N VAL A 240 -7.98 6.66 13.11
CA VAL A 240 -7.29 7.49 12.12
C VAL A 240 -5.82 7.11 12.03
N ASP A 241 -5.43 6.57 10.88
CA ASP A 241 -4.04 6.26 10.53
C ASP A 241 -3.49 7.28 9.54
N ALA A 242 -2.16 7.50 9.58
CA ALA A 242 -1.48 8.39 8.66
C ALA A 242 -0.37 7.69 7.88
N LEU A 243 -0.19 8.12 6.64
CA LEU A 243 0.94 7.74 5.81
C LEU A 243 1.74 8.97 5.38
N MET A 244 3.03 8.79 5.12
CA MET A 244 3.86 9.80 4.47
C MET A 244 4.25 9.39 3.05
N THR A 245 4.44 10.38 2.18
CA THR A 245 5.09 10.18 0.89
C THR A 245 6.52 10.72 0.97
N THR A 246 7.51 9.84 0.77
CA THR A 246 8.92 10.21 0.76
C THR A 246 9.23 11.02 -0.48
N THR A 247 9.92 12.14 -0.30
CA THR A 247 10.44 12.99 -1.37
C THR A 247 11.89 13.32 -1.09
N ALA A 248 12.61 13.88 -2.05
CA ALA A 248 13.98 14.39 -1.82
C ALA A 248 14.07 15.36 -0.61
N PHE A 249 12.97 16.07 -0.29
CA PHE A 249 12.93 16.99 0.86
C PHE A 249 12.86 16.28 2.20
N SER A 250 12.23 15.09 2.27
CA SER A 250 12.05 14.33 3.50
C SER A 250 13.09 13.24 3.71
N LEU A 251 13.77 12.78 2.64
CA LEU A 251 14.67 11.63 2.69
C LEU A 251 15.79 11.78 3.74
N HIS A 252 16.33 12.97 3.89
CA HIS A 252 17.41 13.27 4.86
C HIS A 252 16.91 13.77 6.21
N ARG A 253 15.60 13.74 6.44
CA ARG A 253 14.93 14.24 7.66
C ARG A 253 14.02 13.20 8.29
N LEU A 254 14.31 11.92 8.08
CA LEU A 254 13.46 10.82 8.55
C LEU A 254 13.33 10.77 10.08
N GLU A 255 14.36 11.17 10.82
CA GLU A 255 14.29 11.28 12.29
C GLU A 255 13.24 12.30 12.72
N GLU A 256 13.22 13.49 12.10
CA GLU A 256 12.21 14.51 12.38
C GLU A 256 10.78 14.04 11.99
N VAL A 257 10.68 13.22 10.95
CA VAL A 257 9.41 12.61 10.55
C VAL A 257 8.93 11.64 11.64
N ILE A 258 9.80 10.76 12.11
CA ILE A 258 9.48 9.78 13.17
C ILE A 258 9.08 10.50 14.46
N ASP A 259 9.86 11.50 14.86
CA ASP A 259 9.60 12.31 16.06
C ASP A 259 8.22 13.00 15.99
N GLU A 260 7.85 13.47 14.79
CA GLU A 260 6.54 14.10 14.60
C GLU A 260 5.40 13.08 14.72
N TYR A 261 5.55 11.89 14.14
CA TYR A 261 4.55 10.81 14.30
C TYR A 261 4.39 10.41 15.76
N ILE A 262 5.49 10.29 16.50
CA ILE A 262 5.47 10.04 17.96
C ILE A 262 4.77 11.19 18.69
N ARG A 263 5.11 12.44 18.37
CA ARG A 263 4.50 13.63 18.98
C ARG A 263 2.99 13.70 18.74
N GLN A 264 2.56 13.30 17.55
CA GLN A 264 1.15 13.21 17.21
C GLN A 264 0.50 11.94 17.75
N GLY A 265 1.21 11.08 18.49
CA GLY A 265 0.68 9.86 19.08
C GLY A 265 0.21 8.84 18.05
N MET A 266 0.82 8.79 16.88
CA MET A 266 0.53 7.75 15.89
C MET A 266 1.10 6.41 16.34
N SER A 267 0.31 5.34 16.25
CA SER A 267 0.75 3.98 16.63
C SER A 267 1.71 3.35 15.61
N GLY A 268 1.77 3.90 14.41
CA GLY A 268 2.65 3.43 13.34
C GLY A 268 2.87 4.51 12.28
N ILE A 269 3.81 4.24 11.40
CA ILE A 269 4.08 5.04 10.22
C ILE A 269 4.13 4.16 8.98
N PHE A 270 3.39 4.54 7.95
CA PHE A 270 3.54 3.96 6.62
C PHE A 270 4.37 4.89 5.75
N ILE A 271 5.63 4.48 5.49
CA ILE A 271 6.55 5.23 4.64
C ILE A 271 6.36 4.76 3.20
N ARG A 272 5.81 5.63 2.37
CA ARG A 272 5.52 5.36 0.97
C ARG A 272 6.57 6.01 0.08
N SER A 273 7.11 5.25 -0.87
CA SER A 273 7.97 5.81 -1.91
C SER A 273 7.19 6.75 -2.83
N LEU A 274 7.91 7.69 -3.45
CA LEU A 274 7.36 8.55 -4.49
C LEU A 274 6.94 7.70 -5.71
N ASN A 275 5.68 7.79 -6.10
CA ASN A 275 5.19 7.17 -7.32
C ASN A 275 5.41 8.11 -8.52
N PRO A 276 6.12 7.69 -9.58
CA PRO A 276 6.47 8.55 -10.72
C PRO A 276 5.29 8.68 -11.71
N TYR A 277 4.11 9.10 -11.21
CA TYR A 277 2.90 9.31 -12.00
C TYR A 277 2.31 10.69 -11.72
N GLY A 278 1.50 11.19 -12.66
CA GLY A 278 0.82 12.48 -12.53
C GLY A 278 1.80 13.63 -12.30
N PHE A 279 1.48 14.54 -11.40
CA PHE A 279 2.35 15.70 -11.10
C PHE A 279 3.73 15.28 -10.57
N ALA A 280 3.86 14.14 -9.91
CA ALA A 280 5.15 13.63 -9.46
C ALA A 280 6.10 13.33 -10.63
N ALA A 281 5.59 12.86 -11.78
CA ALA A 281 6.39 12.65 -12.99
C ALA A 281 6.91 13.98 -13.57
N GLU A 282 6.10 15.02 -13.54
CA GLU A 282 6.48 16.37 -13.98
C GLU A 282 7.56 17.01 -13.07
N GLN A 283 7.53 16.65 -11.78
CA GLN A 283 8.43 17.16 -10.74
C GLN A 283 9.57 16.19 -10.38
N ALA A 284 9.83 15.17 -11.21
CA ALA A 284 10.79 14.10 -10.90
C ALA A 284 12.19 14.62 -10.54
N ASN A 285 12.65 15.69 -11.19
CA ASN A 285 13.96 16.29 -10.91
C ASN A 285 14.05 17.01 -9.56
N THR A 286 12.93 17.43 -8.98
CA THR A 286 12.86 18.17 -7.72
C THR A 286 12.48 17.28 -6.54
N LEU A 287 11.60 16.33 -6.77
CA LEU A 287 11.02 15.47 -5.73
C LEU A 287 11.66 14.08 -5.69
N GLY A 288 12.25 13.64 -6.82
CA GLY A 288 12.85 12.33 -6.98
C GLY A 288 14.12 12.16 -6.16
N TYR A 289 14.44 10.91 -5.87
CA TYR A 289 15.66 10.47 -5.18
C TYR A 289 16.08 9.11 -5.75
N SER A 290 17.38 8.79 -5.67
CA SER A 290 17.99 7.53 -6.10
C SER A 290 18.50 6.73 -4.92
#